data_2470c2e28ead0a8999ae801382886863
#
_entry.id   2470c2e28ead0a8999ae801382886863
#
_cell.length_a   1.000
_cell.length_b   1.000
_cell.length_c   1.000
_cell.angle_alpha   90.00
_cell.angle_beta   90.00
_cell.angle_gamma   90.00
#
_symmetry.space_group_name_H-M   'P 1'
#
loop_
_entity.id
_entity.type
_entity.pdbx_description
1 polymer ?
#
loop_
_entity_poly.entity_id
_entity_poly.type
_entity_poly.pdbx_seq_one_letter_code
_entity_poly.pdbx_strand_id
1 'polypeptide(L)'
;MALKCSTGLRNFLTGEGSFRKAFEDAVLKIYSGVAPASPDDAETGVLLVKITKSSGAVAAGDRGTPRLYQIEISGTPDAGDIVKLLVDGAACNYTLAADDNTLAKVAAKVARMLNDIPYIDAVPVGDTGFLHVKGRIDGLDLTIAENTSTGITVTVTAKQAAIRPNTLQFNAPAAGVISKNSDIWSGVGIAPGGTAGYFRLVTSQDTGASSQTELRVQGNVSTSGAELNLSNLNIVAGATQTIDGCEFTLPIS
;
A
#
# COMPACT_ATOMS: atom_id res chain seq x y z
N MET A 1 4.11 9.68 -25.20
CA MET A 1 4.87 8.40 -25.09
C MET A 1 4.16 7.59 -24.03
N ALA A 2 4.09 6.27 -24.12
CA ALA A 2 3.35 5.48 -23.14
C ALA A 2 4.17 5.29 -21.86
N LEU A 3 3.48 5.18 -20.73
CA LEU A 3 4.05 4.77 -19.44
C LEU A 3 4.84 3.47 -19.60
N LYS A 4 6.04 3.40 -19.04
CA LYS A 4 6.91 2.21 -19.14
C LYS A 4 7.11 1.57 -17.77
N CYS A 5 7.02 0.24 -17.71
CA CYS A 5 7.31 -0.57 -16.54
C CYS A 5 8.64 -1.31 -16.72
N SER A 6 9.47 -1.35 -15.68
CA SER A 6 10.70 -2.16 -15.63
C SER A 6 10.41 -3.65 -15.77
N THR A 7 11.42 -4.43 -16.13
CA THR A 7 11.35 -5.89 -16.16
C THR A 7 10.99 -6.44 -14.77
N GLY A 8 11.62 -5.93 -13.70
CA GLY A 8 11.32 -6.31 -12.32
C GLY A 8 9.85 -6.09 -11.96
N LEU A 9 9.30 -4.90 -12.28
CA LEU A 9 7.88 -4.63 -12.00
C LEU A 9 6.94 -5.55 -12.78
N ARG A 10 7.21 -5.81 -14.05
CA ARG A 10 6.38 -6.73 -14.85
C ARG A 10 6.39 -8.14 -14.29
N ASN A 11 7.56 -8.65 -13.89
CA ASN A 11 7.70 -9.96 -13.27
C ASN A 11 6.94 -10.03 -11.94
N PHE A 12 7.09 -8.99 -11.09
CA PHE A 12 6.36 -8.91 -9.82
C PHE A 12 4.84 -8.94 -10.02
N LEU A 13 4.32 -8.15 -10.96
CA LEU A 13 2.87 -8.08 -11.23
C LEU A 13 2.29 -9.37 -11.82
N THR A 14 3.09 -10.17 -12.51
CA THR A 14 2.64 -11.43 -13.13
C THR A 14 2.80 -12.64 -12.22
N GLY A 15 3.66 -12.59 -11.21
CA GLY A 15 4.01 -13.75 -10.37
C GLY A 15 3.86 -13.56 -8.88
N GLU A 16 4.07 -12.35 -8.33
CA GLU A 16 4.29 -12.18 -6.90
C GLU A 16 3.27 -11.29 -6.20
N GLY A 17 2.65 -10.32 -6.90
CA GLY A 17 1.78 -9.39 -6.21
C GLY A 17 1.06 -8.37 -7.06
N SER A 18 0.52 -7.36 -6.39
CA SER A 18 -0.21 -6.26 -7.00
C SER A 18 0.66 -5.00 -7.13
N PHE A 19 0.22 -4.05 -7.95
CA PHE A 19 0.86 -2.72 -8.07
C PHE A 19 0.99 -2.03 -6.70
N ARG A 20 -0.05 -2.11 -5.87
CA ARG A 20 -0.05 -1.53 -4.53
C ARG A 20 1.01 -2.18 -3.61
N LYS A 21 1.20 -3.49 -3.72
CA LYS A 21 2.24 -4.21 -2.97
C LYS A 21 3.64 -3.89 -3.49
N ALA A 22 3.80 -3.73 -4.79
CA ALA A 22 5.06 -3.33 -5.41
C ALA A 22 5.55 -1.96 -4.90
N PHE A 23 4.62 -1.05 -4.64
CA PHE A 23 4.89 0.35 -4.29
C PHE A 23 4.41 0.75 -2.88
N GLU A 24 4.44 -0.18 -1.92
CA GLU A 24 4.11 0.15 -0.52
C GLU A 24 5.14 1.06 0.16
N ASP A 25 6.36 1.11 -0.36
CA ASP A 25 7.44 2.01 0.06
C ASP A 25 7.89 2.98 -1.04
N ALA A 26 6.95 3.40 -1.89
CA ALA A 26 7.24 4.19 -3.07
C ALA A 26 7.72 5.62 -2.77
N VAL A 27 8.55 6.11 -3.68
CA VAL A 27 8.90 7.53 -3.85
C VAL A 27 8.81 7.90 -5.32
N LEU A 28 8.44 9.15 -5.62
CA LEU A 28 8.42 9.66 -6.98
C LEU A 28 9.61 10.60 -7.17
N LYS A 29 10.47 10.28 -8.12
CA LYS A 29 11.65 11.07 -8.46
C LYS A 29 11.40 11.80 -9.80
N ILE A 30 11.66 13.10 -9.86
CA ILE A 30 11.54 13.92 -11.09
C ILE A 30 12.92 14.41 -11.48
N TYR A 31 13.25 14.24 -12.75
CA TYR A 31 14.57 14.52 -13.31
C TYR A 31 14.50 15.54 -14.45
N SER A 32 15.63 16.21 -14.68
CA SER A 32 15.84 17.00 -15.88
C SER A 32 16.18 16.11 -17.09
N GLY A 33 16.01 16.66 -18.30
CA GLY A 33 16.43 16.02 -19.55
C GLY A 33 15.49 14.94 -20.05
N VAL A 34 16.02 14.03 -20.85
CA VAL A 34 15.26 12.96 -21.53
C VAL A 34 15.31 11.69 -20.73
N ALA A 35 14.17 11.00 -20.61
CA ALA A 35 14.08 9.70 -19.98
C ALA A 35 14.98 8.67 -20.68
N PRO A 36 15.61 7.75 -19.93
CA PRO A 36 16.28 6.59 -20.53
C PRO A 36 15.34 5.78 -21.43
N ALA A 37 15.90 5.03 -22.37
CA ALA A 37 15.12 4.22 -23.30
C ALA A 37 14.26 3.17 -22.58
N SER A 38 14.80 2.58 -21.50
CA SER A 38 14.12 1.61 -20.64
C SER A 38 14.15 2.07 -19.18
N PRO A 39 13.12 1.74 -18.37
CA PRO A 39 13.21 1.88 -16.90
C PRO A 39 14.29 1.00 -16.27
N ASP A 40 14.76 -0.04 -16.96
CA ASP A 40 15.85 -0.92 -16.51
C ASP A 40 17.22 -0.23 -16.61
N ASP A 41 17.33 0.82 -17.44
CA ASP A 41 18.57 1.59 -17.59
C ASP A 41 18.81 2.47 -16.35
N ALA A 42 20.07 2.88 -16.18
CA ALA A 42 20.44 3.85 -15.14
C ALA A 42 19.71 5.20 -15.34
N GLU A 43 19.47 5.90 -14.23
CA GLU A 43 18.92 7.26 -14.25
C GLU A 43 19.83 8.21 -15.05
N THR A 44 19.24 9.16 -15.79
CA THR A 44 19.93 10.19 -16.55
C THR A 44 19.48 11.57 -16.09
N GLY A 45 20.24 12.61 -16.42
CA GLY A 45 19.93 13.97 -16.00
C GLY A 45 20.18 14.22 -14.50
N VAL A 46 19.63 15.30 -14.00
CA VAL A 46 19.76 15.75 -12.61
C VAL A 46 18.46 15.45 -11.88
N LEU A 47 18.53 14.85 -10.70
CA LEU A 47 17.37 14.70 -9.82
C LEU A 47 16.97 16.10 -9.30
N LEU A 48 15.77 16.55 -9.67
CA LEU A 48 15.25 17.87 -9.34
C LEU A 48 14.42 17.88 -8.06
N VAL A 49 13.65 16.81 -7.81
CA VAL A 49 12.85 16.66 -6.60
C VAL A 49 12.54 15.18 -6.35
N LYS A 50 12.54 14.81 -5.07
CA LYS A 50 12.04 13.54 -4.57
C LYS A 50 10.73 13.82 -3.84
N ILE A 51 9.63 13.34 -4.38
CA ILE A 51 8.29 13.46 -3.78
C ILE A 51 8.07 12.31 -2.81
N THR A 52 7.63 12.66 -1.62
CA THR A 52 7.31 11.76 -0.52
C THR A 52 6.02 12.22 0.16
N LYS A 53 5.58 11.59 1.22
CA LYS A 53 4.48 12.09 2.04
C LYS A 53 4.92 13.36 2.75
N SER A 54 4.26 14.48 2.45
CA SER A 54 4.48 15.81 3.07
C SER A 54 5.96 16.25 3.09
N SER A 55 6.72 15.92 2.05
CA SER A 55 8.17 16.17 1.95
C SER A 55 8.99 15.50 3.08
N GLY A 56 8.42 14.51 3.75
CA GLY A 56 9.07 13.80 4.86
C GLY A 56 10.29 13.00 4.41
N ALA A 57 11.27 12.84 5.29
CA ALA A 57 12.41 11.97 5.06
C ALA A 57 11.97 10.51 4.98
N VAL A 58 12.54 9.76 4.05
CA VAL A 58 12.28 8.32 3.85
C VAL A 58 13.60 7.58 3.96
N ALA A 59 13.67 6.63 4.89
CA ALA A 59 14.76 5.66 4.95
C ALA A 59 14.60 4.61 3.86
N ALA A 60 15.71 4.07 3.37
CA ALA A 60 15.69 3.00 2.37
C ALA A 60 15.00 1.75 2.96
N GLY A 61 13.99 1.21 2.26
CA GLY A 61 13.22 0.05 2.67
C GLY A 61 12.23 0.29 3.82
N ASP A 62 11.96 1.54 4.18
CA ASP A 62 10.98 1.86 5.20
C ASP A 62 9.55 1.64 4.66
N ARG A 63 8.97 0.51 5.02
CA ARG A 63 7.59 0.14 4.70
C ARG A 63 6.62 0.47 5.82
N GLY A 64 7.14 0.88 6.99
CA GLY A 64 6.36 1.03 8.20
C GLY A 64 6.00 -0.30 8.85
N THR A 65 5.01 -0.29 9.71
CA THR A 65 4.48 -1.50 10.36
C THR A 65 2.97 -1.53 10.26
N PRO A 66 2.36 -2.70 9.99
CA PRO A 66 0.90 -2.82 9.99
C PRO A 66 0.36 -2.74 11.42
N ARG A 67 -0.88 -2.30 11.57
CA ARG A 67 -1.60 -2.46 12.84
C ARG A 67 -1.80 -3.94 13.12
N LEU A 68 -1.58 -4.34 14.38
CA LEU A 68 -1.82 -5.69 14.85
C LEU A 68 -2.94 -5.67 15.88
N TYR A 69 -3.93 -6.52 15.68
CA TYR A 69 -4.98 -6.83 16.64
C TYR A 69 -4.84 -8.25 17.18
N GLN A 70 -5.24 -8.41 18.42
CA GLN A 70 -5.60 -9.71 18.99
C GLN A 70 -7.10 -9.73 19.15
N ILE A 71 -7.76 -10.76 18.64
CA ILE A 71 -9.16 -11.06 18.89
C ILE A 71 -9.22 -12.24 19.81
N GLU A 72 -9.95 -12.11 20.91
CA GLU A 72 -10.26 -13.17 21.86
C GLU A 72 -11.72 -13.55 21.70
N ILE A 73 -11.98 -14.83 21.48
CA ILE A 73 -13.31 -15.44 21.46
C ILE A 73 -13.41 -16.30 22.72
N SER A 74 -14.41 -16.05 23.54
CA SER A 74 -14.60 -16.72 24.83
C SER A 74 -16.06 -17.07 25.08
N GLY A 75 -16.32 -17.95 26.07
CA GLY A 75 -17.64 -18.52 26.37
C GLY A 75 -17.72 -19.96 25.91
N THR A 76 -18.93 -20.52 25.92
CA THR A 76 -19.22 -21.88 25.42
C THR A 76 -19.80 -21.79 24.04
N PRO A 77 -19.12 -22.30 22.99
CA PRO A 77 -19.64 -22.21 21.63
C PRO A 77 -20.84 -23.11 21.42
N ASP A 78 -21.94 -22.54 20.95
CA ASP A 78 -23.14 -23.27 20.55
C ASP A 78 -23.49 -22.99 19.10
N ALA A 79 -24.13 -23.99 18.44
CA ALA A 79 -24.58 -23.81 17.08
C ALA A 79 -25.63 -22.67 16.98
N GLY A 80 -25.42 -21.75 16.05
CA GLY A 80 -26.25 -20.56 15.89
C GLY A 80 -25.72 -19.30 16.58
N ASP A 81 -24.71 -19.41 17.46
CA ASP A 81 -24.00 -18.25 17.96
C ASP A 81 -23.35 -17.47 16.82
N ILE A 82 -23.15 -16.17 17.00
CA ILE A 82 -22.62 -15.32 15.93
C ILE A 82 -21.45 -14.48 16.45
N VAL A 83 -20.28 -14.68 15.86
CA VAL A 83 -19.15 -13.72 15.94
C VAL A 83 -19.41 -12.60 14.97
N LYS A 84 -19.49 -11.35 15.46
CA LYS A 84 -19.73 -10.17 14.64
C LYS A 84 -18.57 -9.20 14.80
N LEU A 85 -17.98 -8.85 13.67
CA LEU A 85 -16.86 -7.91 13.58
C LEU A 85 -17.19 -6.79 12.59
N LEU A 86 -16.61 -5.62 12.79
CA LEU A 86 -16.49 -4.56 11.80
C LEU A 86 -15.03 -4.51 11.34
N VAL A 87 -14.82 -4.61 10.04
CA VAL A 87 -13.50 -4.49 9.41
C VAL A 87 -13.56 -3.27 8.50
N ASP A 88 -12.80 -2.23 8.82
CA ASP A 88 -12.85 -0.93 8.15
C ASP A 88 -14.29 -0.39 7.99
N GLY A 89 -15.11 -0.62 9.03
CA GLY A 89 -16.53 -0.24 9.08
C GLY A 89 -17.49 -1.19 8.35
N ALA A 90 -17.01 -2.19 7.62
CA ALA A 90 -17.84 -3.19 6.97
C ALA A 90 -18.13 -4.36 7.92
N ALA A 91 -19.38 -4.82 7.96
CA ALA A 91 -19.78 -5.98 8.79
C ALA A 91 -19.18 -7.28 8.25
N CYS A 92 -18.56 -8.05 9.14
CA CYS A 92 -17.98 -9.34 8.89
C CYS A 92 -18.44 -10.31 9.97
N ASN A 93 -19.39 -11.20 9.65
CA ASN A 93 -20.08 -12.03 10.61
C ASN A 93 -19.85 -13.52 10.32
N TYR A 94 -19.63 -14.31 11.36
CA TYR A 94 -19.55 -15.77 11.28
C TYR A 94 -20.57 -16.41 12.20
N THR A 95 -21.50 -17.19 11.65
CA THR A 95 -22.47 -17.99 12.40
C THR A 95 -21.89 -19.39 12.67
N LEU A 96 -21.85 -19.79 13.93
CA LEU A 96 -21.29 -21.08 14.34
C LEU A 96 -22.16 -22.24 13.85
N ALA A 97 -21.52 -23.23 13.29
CA ALA A 97 -22.12 -24.49 12.91
C ALA A 97 -22.03 -25.51 14.08
N ALA A 98 -22.73 -26.63 13.98
CA ALA A 98 -22.75 -27.66 15.03
C ALA A 98 -21.37 -28.31 15.28
N ASP A 99 -20.44 -28.25 14.33
CA ASP A 99 -19.07 -28.74 14.47
C ASP A 99 -18.11 -27.72 15.12
N ASP A 100 -18.55 -26.46 15.33
CA ASP A 100 -17.76 -25.39 15.95
C ASP A 100 -17.85 -25.46 17.50
N ASN A 101 -17.65 -26.64 18.05
CA ASN A 101 -17.86 -26.98 19.47
C ASN A 101 -16.64 -26.68 20.37
N THR A 102 -15.62 -26.00 19.87
CA THR A 102 -14.48 -25.53 20.65
C THR A 102 -14.06 -24.13 20.20
N LEU A 103 -13.54 -23.33 21.12
CA LEU A 103 -13.05 -21.97 20.82
C LEU A 103 -11.96 -21.96 19.76
N ALA A 104 -11.08 -22.98 19.75
CA ALA A 104 -10.05 -23.14 18.73
C ALA A 104 -10.62 -23.30 17.32
N LYS A 105 -11.68 -24.09 17.15
CA LYS A 105 -12.35 -24.25 15.85
C LYS A 105 -13.03 -22.95 15.41
N VAL A 106 -13.70 -22.27 16.34
CA VAL A 106 -14.32 -20.97 16.07
C VAL A 106 -13.25 -19.96 15.62
N ALA A 107 -12.14 -19.85 16.37
CA ALA A 107 -11.04 -18.96 16.01
C ALA A 107 -10.45 -19.28 14.61
N ALA A 108 -10.28 -20.56 14.29
CA ALA A 108 -9.80 -20.99 12.97
C ALA A 108 -10.77 -20.63 11.83
N LYS A 109 -12.08 -20.79 12.03
CA LYS A 109 -13.10 -20.43 11.05
C LYS A 109 -13.21 -18.90 10.87
N VAL A 110 -13.17 -18.15 11.97
CA VAL A 110 -13.15 -16.67 11.93
C VAL A 110 -11.88 -16.17 11.23
N ALA A 111 -10.72 -16.75 11.54
CA ALA A 111 -9.48 -16.40 10.83
C ALA A 111 -9.58 -16.67 9.32
N ARG A 112 -10.17 -17.80 8.91
CA ARG A 112 -10.42 -18.11 7.50
C ARG A 112 -11.33 -17.07 6.85
N MET A 113 -12.45 -16.73 7.48
CA MET A 113 -13.37 -15.68 7.01
C MET A 113 -12.65 -14.34 6.82
N LEU A 114 -11.81 -13.94 7.78
CA LEU A 114 -11.04 -12.70 7.67
C LEU A 114 -9.99 -12.76 6.55
N ASN A 115 -9.38 -13.94 6.30
CA ASN A 115 -8.41 -14.14 5.23
C ASN A 115 -9.03 -14.11 3.82
N ASP A 116 -10.36 -14.23 3.69
CA ASP A 116 -11.06 -13.99 2.43
C ASP A 116 -11.05 -12.49 2.04
N ILE A 117 -10.72 -11.60 2.98
CA ILE A 117 -10.48 -10.18 2.70
C ILE A 117 -9.03 -10.03 2.18
N PRO A 118 -8.80 -9.58 0.93
CA PRO A 118 -7.50 -9.68 0.26
C PRO A 118 -6.32 -9.00 0.98
N TYR A 119 -6.60 -8.00 1.81
CA TYR A 119 -5.57 -7.20 2.50
C TYR A 119 -5.40 -7.59 3.98
N ILE A 120 -6.04 -8.67 4.45
CA ILE A 120 -5.95 -9.16 5.84
C ILE A 120 -5.13 -10.45 5.90
N ASP A 121 -4.36 -10.56 6.98
CA ASP A 121 -3.68 -11.78 7.41
C ASP A 121 -4.13 -12.09 8.84
N ALA A 122 -4.92 -13.15 9.01
CA ALA A 122 -5.46 -13.61 10.28
C ALA A 122 -4.95 -15.01 10.59
N VAL A 123 -4.36 -15.19 11.76
CA VAL A 123 -3.74 -16.46 12.20
C VAL A 123 -4.25 -16.84 13.57
N PRO A 124 -4.85 -18.04 13.75
CA PRO A 124 -5.22 -18.57 15.07
C PRO A 124 -3.97 -18.76 15.94
N VAL A 125 -4.13 -18.61 17.25
CA VAL A 125 -3.05 -18.79 18.23
C VAL A 125 -3.22 -20.12 18.95
N GLY A 126 -2.54 -21.16 18.50
CA GLY A 126 -2.61 -22.51 19.06
C GLY A 126 -4.05 -23.05 19.13
N ASP A 127 -4.31 -23.91 20.10
CA ASP A 127 -5.63 -24.49 20.35
C ASP A 127 -6.46 -23.61 21.32
N THR A 128 -6.54 -22.32 21.06
CA THR A 128 -7.22 -21.33 21.90
C THR A 128 -8.31 -20.58 21.12
N GLY A 129 -9.08 -19.74 21.85
CA GLY A 129 -10.01 -18.79 21.22
C GLY A 129 -9.35 -17.52 20.69
N PHE A 130 -8.01 -17.44 20.69
CA PHE A 130 -7.30 -16.24 20.22
C PHE A 130 -6.93 -16.33 18.74
N LEU A 131 -6.95 -15.18 18.08
CA LEU A 131 -6.34 -14.99 16.78
C LEU A 131 -5.63 -13.63 16.68
N HIS A 132 -4.55 -13.58 15.93
CA HIS A 132 -3.85 -12.37 15.56
C HIS A 132 -4.26 -11.93 14.16
N VAL A 133 -4.55 -10.65 14.01
CA VAL A 133 -5.00 -10.08 12.73
C VAL A 133 -4.18 -8.84 12.40
N LYS A 134 -3.61 -8.80 11.21
CA LYS A 134 -2.83 -7.67 10.69
C LYS A 134 -3.16 -7.40 9.22
N GLY A 135 -2.80 -6.21 8.74
CA GLY A 135 -2.80 -5.91 7.32
C GLY A 135 -1.67 -6.66 6.58
N ARG A 136 -1.92 -7.15 5.37
CA ARG A 136 -0.88 -7.73 4.48
C ARG A 136 0.03 -6.67 3.85
N ILE A 137 -0.38 -5.41 3.90
CA ILE A 137 0.39 -4.27 3.40
C ILE A 137 0.94 -3.52 4.61
N ASP A 138 2.25 -3.38 4.68
CA ASP A 138 2.91 -2.67 5.76
C ASP A 138 2.47 -1.20 5.78
N GLY A 139 2.33 -0.62 6.97
CA GLY A 139 1.81 0.72 7.16
C GLY A 139 0.31 0.91 6.89
N LEU A 140 -0.44 -0.14 6.50
CA LEU A 140 -1.89 -0.07 6.36
C LEU A 140 -2.54 0.11 7.75
N ASP A 141 -3.34 1.16 7.90
CA ASP A 141 -4.11 1.42 9.11
C ASP A 141 -5.45 0.68 9.07
N LEU A 142 -5.39 -0.64 9.26
CA LEU A 142 -6.56 -1.51 9.39
C LEU A 142 -7.32 -1.17 10.67
N THR A 143 -8.65 -1.12 10.61
CA THR A 143 -9.51 -1.02 11.80
C THR A 143 -10.33 -2.28 11.98
N ILE A 144 -10.29 -2.86 13.20
CA ILE A 144 -11.15 -3.97 13.58
C ILE A 144 -11.84 -3.63 14.89
N ALA A 145 -13.14 -3.81 14.93
CA ALA A 145 -13.96 -3.63 16.13
C ALA A 145 -14.95 -4.79 16.29
N GLU A 146 -15.35 -5.06 17.51
CA GLU A 146 -16.46 -5.96 17.83
C GLU A 146 -17.80 -5.27 17.49
N ASN A 147 -18.75 -6.03 16.97
CA ASN A 147 -20.09 -5.55 16.60
C ASN A 147 -21.19 -6.35 17.29
N THR A 148 -21.14 -6.39 18.62
CA THR A 148 -22.13 -7.06 19.50
C THR A 148 -22.45 -8.48 19.05
N SER A 149 -21.52 -9.40 19.27
CA SER A 149 -21.66 -10.84 19.02
C SER A 149 -22.82 -11.45 19.82
N THR A 150 -23.37 -12.56 19.36
CA THR A 150 -24.55 -13.20 19.98
C THR A 150 -24.18 -14.58 20.48
N GLY A 151 -24.51 -14.91 21.73
CA GLY A 151 -24.28 -16.20 22.36
C GLY A 151 -22.82 -16.42 22.81
N ILE A 152 -21.88 -15.78 22.17
CA ILE A 152 -20.44 -15.87 22.42
C ILE A 152 -19.85 -14.47 22.68
N THR A 153 -18.77 -14.37 23.45
CA THR A 153 -18.10 -13.11 23.76
C THR A 153 -16.89 -12.93 22.86
N VAL A 154 -16.77 -11.74 22.28
CA VAL A 154 -15.62 -11.35 21.43
C VAL A 154 -14.99 -10.09 22.00
N THR A 155 -13.67 -10.10 22.16
CA THR A 155 -12.89 -8.94 22.60
C THR A 155 -11.83 -8.62 21.55
N VAL A 156 -11.82 -7.39 21.05
CA VAL A 156 -10.82 -6.91 20.08
C VAL A 156 -9.85 -5.99 20.79
N THR A 157 -8.57 -6.35 20.80
CA THR A 157 -7.51 -5.56 21.43
C THR A 157 -6.46 -5.17 20.40
N ALA A 158 -6.20 -3.87 20.25
CA ALA A 158 -5.07 -3.39 19.46
C ALA A 158 -3.76 -3.67 20.22
N LYS A 159 -2.86 -4.45 19.61
CA LYS A 159 -1.55 -4.81 20.18
C LYS A 159 -0.42 -3.93 19.65
N GLN A 160 -0.55 -3.43 18.44
CA GLN A 160 0.43 -2.57 17.80
C GLN A 160 -0.30 -1.54 16.93
N ALA A 161 0.08 -0.27 17.06
CA ALA A 161 -0.39 0.77 16.16
C ALA A 161 0.28 0.64 14.78
N ALA A 162 -0.42 1.02 13.74
CA ALA A 162 0.21 1.18 12.43
C ALA A 162 1.22 2.33 12.48
N ILE A 163 2.41 2.11 11.93
CA ILE A 163 3.38 3.16 11.66
C ILE A 163 3.41 3.35 10.15
N ARG A 164 2.92 4.50 9.69
CA ARG A 164 2.94 4.85 8.27
C ARG A 164 4.28 5.50 7.95
N PRO A 165 5.03 4.99 6.97
CA PRO A 165 6.25 5.64 6.52
C PRO A 165 5.92 6.95 5.80
N ASN A 166 6.92 7.79 5.57
CA ASN A 166 6.78 8.97 4.72
C ASN A 166 6.84 8.63 3.21
N THR A 167 6.59 7.38 2.86
CA THR A 167 6.50 6.90 1.48
C THR A 167 5.14 7.21 0.88
N LEU A 168 5.05 7.17 -0.45
CA LEU A 168 3.81 7.38 -1.19
C LEU A 168 2.92 6.15 -1.08
N GLN A 169 1.64 6.37 -0.84
CA GLN A 169 0.66 5.29 -0.72
C GLN A 169 -0.51 5.48 -1.68
N PHE A 170 -1.05 4.36 -2.11
CA PHE A 170 -2.18 4.30 -3.02
C PHE A 170 -3.44 3.77 -2.31
N ASN A 171 -4.60 4.24 -2.75
CA ASN A 171 -5.89 3.69 -2.36
C ASN A 171 -6.04 2.22 -2.78
N ALA A 172 -7.03 1.53 -2.25
CA ALA A 172 -7.45 0.25 -2.81
C ALA A 172 -7.91 0.47 -4.26
N PRO A 173 -7.58 -0.46 -5.18
CA PRO A 173 -8.01 -0.32 -6.57
C PRO A 173 -9.55 -0.42 -6.68
N ALA A 174 -10.12 0.42 -7.54
CA ALA A 174 -11.54 0.40 -7.85
C ALA A 174 -11.73 0.49 -9.38
N ALA A 175 -12.57 -0.34 -9.95
CA ALA A 175 -12.87 -0.38 -11.40
C ALA A 175 -11.62 -0.40 -12.31
N GLY A 176 -10.57 -1.12 -11.91
CA GLY A 176 -9.31 -1.21 -12.67
C GLY A 176 -8.38 0.01 -12.52
N VAL A 177 -8.74 0.98 -11.69
CA VAL A 177 -7.93 2.17 -11.41
C VAL A 177 -7.33 2.09 -10.02
N ILE A 178 -6.06 2.43 -9.90
CA ILE A 178 -5.38 2.69 -8.63
C ILE A 178 -5.02 4.17 -8.57
N SER A 179 -5.42 4.85 -7.50
CA SER A 179 -5.21 6.27 -7.31
C SER A 179 -4.35 6.57 -6.09
N LYS A 180 -3.72 7.75 -6.10
CA LYS A 180 -3.05 8.29 -4.91
C LYS A 180 -4.05 8.38 -3.75
N ASN A 181 -3.58 8.09 -2.53
CA ASN A 181 -4.38 8.27 -1.33
C ASN A 181 -4.56 9.77 -0.97
N SER A 182 -5.22 10.05 0.14
CA SER A 182 -5.48 11.42 0.63
C SER A 182 -4.26 12.15 1.18
N ASP A 183 -3.10 11.47 1.32
CA ASP A 183 -1.87 12.12 1.83
C ASP A 183 -1.39 13.22 0.87
N ILE A 184 -0.73 14.23 1.42
CA ILE A 184 -0.05 15.25 0.61
C ILE A 184 1.22 14.62 0.03
N TRP A 185 1.27 14.52 -1.29
CA TRP A 185 2.47 14.11 -2.01
C TRP A 185 3.27 15.35 -2.38
N SER A 186 4.40 15.58 -1.72
CA SER A 186 5.23 16.75 -1.96
C SER A 186 6.71 16.45 -1.79
N GLY A 187 7.53 17.34 -2.31
CA GLY A 187 8.98 17.32 -2.15
C GLY A 187 9.57 18.71 -2.29
N VAL A 188 10.72 18.90 -1.70
CA VAL A 188 11.48 20.17 -1.82
C VAL A 188 12.44 20.06 -3.00
N GLY A 189 12.44 21.06 -3.84
CA GLY A 189 13.35 21.14 -5.00
C GLY A 189 14.82 21.08 -4.56
N ILE A 190 15.60 20.24 -5.26
CA ILE A 190 17.02 19.98 -4.97
C ILE A 190 17.88 20.96 -5.79
N ALA A 191 18.94 21.50 -5.18
CA ALA A 191 19.88 22.36 -5.90
C ALA A 191 20.63 21.57 -6.99
N PRO A 192 20.86 22.14 -8.19
CA PRO A 192 20.63 23.55 -8.54
C PRO A 192 19.21 23.90 -9.01
N GLY A 193 18.25 22.94 -9.04
CA GLY A 193 16.97 23.11 -9.70
C GLY A 193 17.08 22.83 -11.21
N GLY A 194 16.00 23.09 -11.95
CA GLY A 194 16.02 22.92 -13.41
C GLY A 194 14.65 22.60 -14.01
N THR A 195 14.65 22.30 -15.32
CA THR A 195 13.42 21.97 -16.04
C THR A 195 13.15 20.46 -15.98
N ALA A 196 11.98 20.08 -15.45
CA ALA A 196 11.51 18.71 -15.41
C ALA A 196 11.31 18.12 -16.80
N GLY A 197 11.79 16.91 -17.04
CA GLY A 197 11.69 16.22 -18.31
C GLY A 197 11.05 14.84 -18.19
N TYR A 198 11.37 14.08 -17.13
CA TYR A 198 10.77 12.78 -16.89
C TYR A 198 10.66 12.46 -15.40
N PHE A 199 9.89 11.44 -15.08
CA PHE A 199 9.77 10.93 -13.71
C PHE A 199 10.01 9.43 -13.64
N ARG A 200 10.35 8.96 -12.43
CA ARG A 200 10.31 7.56 -12.04
C ARG A 200 9.56 7.41 -10.71
N LEU A 201 8.57 6.52 -10.68
CA LEU A 201 8.02 5.98 -9.44
C LEU A 201 8.82 4.71 -9.13
N VAL A 202 9.43 4.67 -7.95
CA VAL A 202 10.38 3.64 -7.55
C VAL A 202 10.20 3.27 -6.08
N THR A 203 10.73 2.14 -5.65
CA THR A 203 10.84 1.83 -4.23
C THR A 203 11.84 2.76 -3.53
N SER A 204 11.73 2.91 -2.22
CA SER A 204 12.64 3.78 -1.46
C SER A 204 14.09 3.34 -1.47
N GLN A 205 14.35 2.06 -1.80
CA GLN A 205 15.68 1.44 -1.88
C GLN A 205 16.36 1.62 -3.24
N ASP A 206 15.60 2.00 -4.27
CA ASP A 206 16.14 2.09 -5.64
C ASP A 206 17.28 3.11 -5.72
N THR A 207 18.47 2.62 -6.08
CA THR A 207 19.69 3.42 -6.22
C THR A 207 19.78 4.21 -7.51
N GLY A 208 18.88 3.94 -8.48
CA GLY A 208 18.91 4.56 -9.80
C GLY A 208 19.91 3.92 -10.78
N ALA A 209 20.69 2.92 -10.37
CA ALA A 209 21.57 2.17 -11.25
C ALA A 209 20.78 1.30 -12.24
N SER A 210 21.42 0.82 -13.31
CA SER A 210 20.82 -0.16 -14.22
C SER A 210 20.45 -1.44 -13.47
N SER A 211 19.20 -1.92 -13.65
CA SER A 211 18.68 -3.11 -12.96
C SER A 211 17.47 -3.69 -13.68
N GLN A 212 17.40 -5.02 -13.76
CA GLN A 212 16.22 -5.76 -14.24
C GLN A 212 15.35 -6.30 -13.11
N THR A 213 15.70 -6.05 -11.85
CA THR A 213 14.97 -6.53 -10.66
C THR A 213 14.26 -5.41 -9.92
N GLU A 214 14.70 -4.15 -10.08
CA GLU A 214 14.08 -3.02 -9.42
C GLU A 214 12.67 -2.74 -9.97
N LEU A 215 11.77 -2.34 -9.06
CA LEU A 215 10.36 -2.06 -9.37
C LEU A 215 10.22 -0.58 -9.78
N ARG A 216 10.07 -0.31 -11.08
CA ARG A 216 10.06 1.05 -11.62
C ARG A 216 8.93 1.27 -12.60
N VAL A 217 8.30 2.45 -12.47
CA VAL A 217 7.44 3.05 -13.50
C VAL A 217 8.11 4.32 -13.98
N GLN A 218 8.20 4.52 -15.30
CA GLN A 218 8.82 5.69 -15.91
C GLN A 218 7.88 6.34 -16.92
N GLY A 219 7.85 7.65 -16.94
CA GLY A 219 7.10 8.44 -17.92
C GLY A 219 7.69 9.84 -18.10
N ASN A 220 7.17 10.56 -19.09
CA ASN A 220 7.56 11.94 -19.33
C ASN A 220 6.81 12.90 -18.41
N VAL A 221 7.40 14.09 -18.25
CA VAL A 221 6.78 15.22 -17.56
C VAL A 221 6.54 16.36 -18.55
N SER A 222 5.35 16.96 -18.51
CA SER A 222 5.00 18.14 -19.30
C SER A 222 3.99 19.00 -18.54
N THR A 223 3.58 20.12 -19.12
CA THR A 223 2.46 20.92 -18.60
C THR A 223 1.11 20.36 -19.04
N SER A 224 1.08 19.52 -20.09
CA SER A 224 -0.13 18.83 -20.57
C SER A 224 0.23 17.66 -21.47
N GLY A 225 -0.61 16.62 -21.53
CA GLY A 225 -0.50 15.51 -22.48
C GLY A 225 0.63 14.52 -22.21
N ALA A 226 1.35 14.63 -21.10
CA ALA A 226 2.33 13.65 -20.65
C ALA A 226 1.74 12.72 -19.58
N GLU A 227 2.49 11.70 -19.20
CA GLU A 227 2.10 10.75 -18.15
C GLU A 227 2.06 11.42 -16.76
N LEU A 228 2.90 12.45 -16.53
CA LEU A 228 2.82 13.34 -15.38
C LEU A 228 2.73 14.78 -15.87
N ASN A 229 1.67 15.49 -15.48
CA ASN A 229 1.49 16.88 -15.81
C ASN A 229 1.73 17.76 -14.57
N LEU A 230 2.60 18.76 -14.71
CA LEU A 230 2.90 19.75 -13.70
C LEU A 230 2.44 21.13 -14.17
N SER A 231 1.96 21.96 -13.26
CA SER A 231 1.59 23.35 -13.56
C SER A 231 2.78 24.20 -14.01
N ASN A 232 3.98 23.85 -13.54
CA ASN A 232 5.24 24.49 -13.92
C ASN A 232 6.36 23.44 -14.00
N LEU A 233 7.08 23.42 -15.12
CA LEU A 233 8.21 22.50 -15.32
C LEU A 233 9.49 22.99 -14.66
N ASN A 234 9.61 24.28 -14.33
CA ASN A 234 10.78 24.82 -13.66
C ASN A 234 10.72 24.54 -12.17
N ILE A 235 11.48 23.54 -11.73
CA ILE A 235 11.61 23.17 -10.30
C ILE A 235 12.74 24.00 -9.69
N VAL A 236 12.36 24.89 -8.79
CA VAL A 236 13.30 25.80 -8.10
C VAL A 236 13.83 25.13 -6.83
N ALA A 237 15.14 25.21 -6.63
CA ALA A 237 15.77 24.72 -5.41
C ALA A 237 15.15 25.36 -4.15
N GLY A 238 14.81 24.55 -3.16
CA GLY A 238 14.15 24.99 -1.93
C GLY A 238 12.65 25.24 -2.04
N ALA A 239 12.06 25.27 -3.23
CA ALA A 239 10.62 25.41 -3.41
C ALA A 239 9.91 24.06 -3.27
N THR A 240 8.72 24.05 -2.69
CA THR A 240 7.90 22.83 -2.58
C THR A 240 7.17 22.56 -3.89
N GLN A 241 7.31 21.33 -4.38
CA GLN A 241 6.53 20.78 -5.48
C GLN A 241 5.50 19.81 -4.92
N THR A 242 4.22 19.92 -5.36
CA THR A 242 3.13 19.01 -4.97
C THR A 242 2.62 18.21 -6.16
N ILE A 243 2.09 17.02 -5.87
CA ILE A 243 1.38 16.17 -6.82
C ILE A 243 -0.06 16.00 -6.30
N ASP A 244 -1.00 16.68 -6.95
CA ASP A 244 -2.39 16.71 -6.50
C ASP A 244 -3.18 15.47 -6.94
N GLY A 245 -2.87 14.91 -8.10
CA GLY A 245 -3.48 13.70 -8.63
C GLY A 245 -2.46 12.74 -9.23
N CYS A 246 -2.65 11.45 -9.02
CA CYS A 246 -1.87 10.38 -9.64
C CYS A 246 -2.75 9.13 -9.74
N GLU A 247 -2.95 8.65 -10.96
CA GLU A 247 -3.78 7.48 -11.24
C GLU A 247 -3.08 6.57 -12.25
N PHE A 248 -3.22 5.26 -12.02
CA PHE A 248 -2.80 4.23 -12.97
C PHE A 248 -4.01 3.38 -13.32
N THR A 249 -4.33 3.29 -14.60
CA THR A 249 -5.45 2.52 -15.11
C THR A 249 -4.93 1.31 -15.88
N LEU A 250 -5.44 0.12 -15.57
CA LEU A 250 -5.28 -1.02 -16.45
C LEU A 250 -6.29 -0.90 -17.59
N PRO A 251 -5.85 -1.00 -18.87
CA PRO A 251 -6.77 -0.87 -20.00
C PRO A 251 -7.82 -1.99 -19.95
N ILE A 252 -9.06 -1.62 -20.25
CA ILE A 252 -10.15 -2.58 -20.51
C ILE A 252 -9.90 -3.07 -21.94
N SER A 253 -9.70 -4.40 -22.10
CA SER A 253 -9.57 -5.05 -23.40
C SER A 253 -10.91 -5.11 -24.14
#